data_ceba46bb2600c204a6a6e62dbc8c2fcf
#
_entry.id   ceba46bb2600c204a6a6e62dbc8c2fcf
#
_cell.length_a   1.000
_cell.length_b   1.000
_cell.length_c   1.000
_cell.angle_alpha   90.00
_cell.angle_beta   90.00
_cell.angle_gamma   90.00
#
_symmetry.space_group_name_H-M   'P 1'
#
loop_
_entity.id
_entity.type
_entity.pdbx_description
1 polymer ?
#
loop_
_entity_poly.entity_id
_entity_poly.type
_entity_poly.pdbx_seq_one_letter_code
_entity_poly.pdbx_strand_id
1 'polypeptide(L)'
;MERDLGKPLFDLVLLIASAAAFVHASALPNIDIVGDLSPAFFPQLISAAVFVLATPCFINDLREWRSAARGERTNGHRRAVVQWLLVVALTLGYTLVFERLGYIPSTAVFTFCCVVGFAVTSGGLSAQSVGGKVKALAAAALFAVVLASAVYYVFTELFDIPLPG
;
A
#
# COMPACT_ATOMS: atom_id res chain seq x y z
N MET A 1 12.00 2.30 30.44
CA MET A 1 11.25 1.29 29.66
C MET A 1 10.28 2.06 28.77
N GLU A 2 10.69 2.43 27.59
CA GLU A 2 9.79 3.06 26.61
C GLU A 2 9.06 1.94 25.86
N ARG A 3 7.77 1.82 26.14
CA ARG A 3 6.84 1.01 25.34
C ARG A 3 6.70 1.71 24.00
N ASP A 4 6.99 1.03 22.92
CA ASP A 4 6.81 1.59 21.57
C ASP A 4 5.31 1.72 21.28
N LEU A 5 4.78 2.90 21.59
CA LEU A 5 3.38 3.28 21.34
C LEU A 5 3.15 3.67 19.87
N GLY A 6 4.23 3.74 19.06
CA GLY A 6 4.14 4.25 17.70
C GLY A 6 3.24 3.43 16.81
N LYS A 7 3.30 2.10 16.88
CA LYS A 7 2.48 1.20 16.06
C LYS A 7 0.99 1.31 16.38
N PRO A 8 0.54 1.04 17.63
CA PRO A 8 -0.89 1.11 17.94
C PRO A 8 -1.47 2.54 17.82
N LEU A 9 -0.63 3.58 18.01
CA LEU A 9 -1.05 4.96 17.81
C LEU A 9 -1.28 5.26 16.33
N PHE A 10 -0.39 4.79 15.45
CA PHE A 10 -0.53 4.94 14.01
C PHE A 10 -1.80 4.24 13.49
N ASP A 11 -2.02 2.99 13.92
CA ASP A 11 -3.20 2.23 13.53
C ASP A 11 -4.50 2.89 14.03
N LEU A 12 -4.48 3.46 15.24
CA LEU A 12 -5.61 4.21 15.78
C LEU A 12 -5.91 5.45 14.92
N VAL A 13 -4.89 6.22 14.57
CA VAL A 13 -5.03 7.38 13.68
C VAL A 13 -5.58 6.96 12.32
N LEU A 14 -5.09 5.85 11.77
CA LEU A 14 -5.56 5.31 10.50
C LEU A 14 -7.03 4.90 10.55
N LEU A 15 -7.47 4.26 11.64
CA LEU A 15 -8.88 3.90 11.87
C LEU A 15 -9.77 5.13 11.98
N ILE A 16 -9.36 6.14 12.74
CA ILE A 16 -10.11 7.39 12.87
C ILE A 16 -10.19 8.12 11.53
N ALA A 17 -9.07 8.21 10.81
CA ALA A 17 -9.03 8.86 9.51
C ALA A 17 -9.90 8.15 8.47
N SER A 18 -9.87 6.82 8.42
CA SER A 18 -10.71 6.04 7.50
C SER A 18 -12.20 6.14 7.84
N ALA A 19 -12.57 6.15 9.12
CA ALA A 19 -13.94 6.37 9.54
C ALA A 19 -14.42 7.79 9.18
N ALA A 20 -13.62 8.81 9.43
CA ALA A 20 -13.92 10.20 9.06
C ALA A 20 -14.05 10.35 7.53
N ALA A 21 -13.15 9.73 6.75
CA ALA A 21 -13.21 9.73 5.30
C ALA A 21 -14.48 9.06 4.79
N PHE A 22 -14.91 7.94 5.39
CA PHE A 22 -16.16 7.26 5.05
C PHE A 22 -17.39 8.16 5.30
N VAL A 23 -17.45 8.80 6.47
CA VAL A 23 -18.55 9.73 6.80
C VAL A 23 -18.57 10.92 5.84
N HIS A 24 -17.40 11.50 5.54
CA HIS A 24 -17.29 12.58 4.57
C HIS A 24 -17.72 12.16 3.15
N ALA A 25 -17.30 10.99 2.72
CA ALA A 25 -17.69 10.44 1.42
C ALA A 25 -19.19 10.17 1.34
N SER A 26 -19.83 9.78 2.46
CA SER A 26 -21.27 9.55 2.52
C SER A 26 -22.10 10.85 2.45
N ALA A 27 -21.49 12.00 2.75
CA ALA A 27 -22.11 13.31 2.66
C ALA A 27 -22.00 13.95 1.26
N LEU A 28 -21.26 13.32 0.34
CA LEU A 28 -21.16 13.81 -1.04
C LEU A 28 -22.51 13.64 -1.76
N PRO A 29 -22.94 14.66 -2.52
CA PRO A 29 -24.17 14.57 -3.28
C PRO A 29 -24.07 13.48 -4.35
N ASN A 30 -25.10 12.64 -4.44
CA ASN A 30 -25.23 11.65 -5.50
C ASN A 30 -25.59 12.37 -6.81
N ILE A 31 -24.57 12.78 -7.55
CA ILE A 31 -24.72 13.34 -8.88
C ILE A 31 -24.29 12.25 -9.86
N ASP A 32 -25.21 11.75 -10.67
CA ASP A 32 -24.92 10.82 -11.76
C ASP A 32 -24.16 11.57 -12.85
N ILE A 33 -22.80 11.58 -12.76
CA ILE A 33 -21.96 12.33 -13.70
C ILE A 33 -21.51 11.44 -14.86
N VAL A 34 -21.20 10.18 -14.61
CA VAL A 34 -20.75 9.21 -15.65
C VAL A 34 -21.11 7.79 -15.19
N GLY A 35 -21.98 7.12 -15.94
CA GLY A 35 -22.42 5.77 -15.61
C GLY A 35 -23.27 5.68 -14.34
N ASP A 36 -23.67 4.47 -13.96
CA ASP A 36 -24.54 4.21 -12.78
C ASP A 36 -23.84 4.37 -11.42
N LEU A 37 -22.58 4.81 -11.38
CA LEU A 37 -21.79 4.89 -10.15
C LEU A 37 -21.66 6.34 -9.65
N SER A 38 -22.09 6.57 -8.41
CA SER A 38 -21.93 7.85 -7.72
C SER A 38 -20.45 8.17 -7.46
N PRO A 39 -20.01 9.44 -7.60
CA PRO A 39 -18.66 9.88 -7.22
C PRO A 39 -18.27 9.53 -5.78
N ALA A 40 -19.26 9.37 -4.90
CA ALA A 40 -19.08 8.99 -3.51
C ALA A 40 -18.70 7.50 -3.35
N PHE A 41 -19.03 6.64 -4.33
CA PHE A 41 -18.86 5.19 -4.21
C PHE A 41 -17.40 4.79 -4.00
N PHE A 42 -16.49 5.33 -4.80
CA PHE A 42 -15.07 4.96 -4.74
C PHE A 42 -14.39 5.39 -3.42
N PRO A 43 -14.54 6.64 -2.95
CA PRO A 43 -14.04 7.03 -1.62
C PRO A 43 -14.66 6.22 -0.47
N GLN A 44 -15.95 5.88 -0.54
CA GLN A 44 -16.60 5.02 0.45
C GLN A 44 -16.01 3.60 0.46
N LEU A 45 -15.83 3.01 -0.72
CA LEU A 45 -15.26 1.67 -0.86
C LEU A 45 -13.85 1.60 -0.28
N ILE A 46 -12.99 2.56 -0.64
CA ILE A 46 -11.61 2.60 -0.15
C ILE A 46 -11.56 2.81 1.36
N SER A 47 -12.30 3.80 1.87
CA SER A 47 -12.29 4.09 3.31
C SER A 47 -12.83 2.92 4.14
N ALA A 48 -13.88 2.24 3.66
CA ALA A 48 -14.39 1.02 4.28
C ALA A 48 -13.37 -0.11 4.24
N ALA A 49 -12.71 -0.33 3.10
CA ALA A 49 -11.68 -1.36 2.96
C ALA A 49 -10.49 -1.08 3.89
N VAL A 50 -10.00 0.16 3.96
CA VAL A 50 -8.93 0.56 4.88
C VAL A 50 -9.34 0.33 6.33
N PHE A 51 -10.56 0.71 6.72
CA PHE A 51 -11.08 0.51 8.07
C PHE A 51 -11.11 -0.98 8.45
N VAL A 52 -11.66 -1.82 7.57
CA VAL A 52 -11.77 -3.27 7.80
C VAL A 52 -10.39 -3.92 7.90
N LEU A 53 -9.44 -3.54 7.03
CA LEU A 53 -8.08 -4.10 7.03
C LEU A 53 -7.22 -3.58 8.18
N ALA A 54 -7.39 -2.33 8.60
CA ALA A 54 -6.66 -1.75 9.73
C ALA A 54 -7.12 -2.30 11.09
N THR A 55 -8.38 -2.73 11.20
CA THR A 55 -8.93 -3.26 12.46
C THR A 55 -8.15 -4.45 13.02
N PRO A 56 -7.87 -5.55 12.28
CA PRO A 56 -7.08 -6.66 12.79
C PRO A 56 -5.62 -6.26 13.08
N CYS A 57 -5.04 -5.34 12.31
CA CYS A 57 -3.70 -4.82 12.59
C CYS A 57 -3.67 -4.12 13.94
N PHE A 58 -4.59 -3.20 14.18
CA PHE A 58 -4.72 -2.51 15.46
C PHE A 58 -4.91 -3.46 16.65
N ILE A 59 -5.76 -4.48 16.49
CA ILE A 59 -5.99 -5.48 17.57
C ILE A 59 -4.69 -6.25 17.86
N ASN A 60 -3.95 -6.66 16.84
CA ASN A 60 -2.69 -7.37 17.00
C ASN A 60 -1.62 -6.49 17.64
N ASP A 61 -1.45 -5.26 17.17
CA ASP A 61 -0.46 -4.32 17.69
C ASP A 61 -0.79 -3.92 19.14
N LEU A 62 -2.08 -3.79 19.48
CA LEU A 62 -2.53 -3.55 20.83
C LEU A 62 -2.27 -4.75 21.76
N ARG A 63 -2.44 -5.98 21.24
CA ARG A 63 -2.10 -7.23 21.98
C ARG A 63 -0.60 -7.35 22.19
N GLU A 64 0.20 -7.09 21.16
CA GLU A 64 1.66 -7.06 21.28
C GLU A 64 2.12 -6.03 22.30
N TRP A 65 1.58 -4.82 22.25
CA TRP A 65 1.89 -3.76 23.20
C TRP A 65 1.53 -4.14 24.64
N ARG A 66 0.43 -4.85 24.85
CA ARG A 66 0.03 -5.37 26.17
C ARG A 66 0.90 -6.53 26.64
N SER A 67 1.34 -7.39 25.73
CA SER A 67 2.18 -8.56 26.04
C SER A 67 3.67 -8.25 26.05
N ALA A 68 4.11 -7.11 25.52
CA ALA A 68 5.51 -6.65 25.48
C ALA A 68 6.09 -6.26 26.85
N ALA A 69 5.64 -6.89 27.93
CA ALA A 69 6.30 -6.88 29.22
C ALA A 69 7.64 -7.67 29.22
N ARG A 70 8.01 -8.34 28.12
CA ARG A 70 9.27 -9.11 27.96
C ARG A 70 9.86 -8.91 26.58
N GLY A 71 10.88 -8.03 26.54
CA GLY A 71 12.08 -8.05 25.71
C GLY A 71 11.99 -8.48 24.28
N GLU A 72 12.29 -7.56 23.40
CA GLU A 72 13.39 -7.67 22.45
C GLU A 72 13.51 -6.33 21.72
N ARG A 73 14.59 -5.62 21.98
CA ARG A 73 15.02 -4.53 21.12
C ARG A 73 15.51 -5.18 19.82
N THR A 74 14.65 -5.31 18.86
CA THR A 74 15.10 -5.68 17.51
C THR A 74 15.72 -4.46 16.84
N ASN A 75 16.84 -4.70 16.14
CA ASN A 75 17.51 -3.77 15.21
C ASN A 75 16.59 -3.33 14.03
N GLY A 76 15.27 -3.31 14.25
CA GLY A 76 14.26 -3.00 13.26
C GLY A 76 14.20 -1.53 12.86
N HIS A 77 14.60 -0.62 13.74
CA HIS A 77 14.45 0.82 13.48
C HIS A 77 15.23 1.29 12.24
N ARG A 78 16.47 0.85 12.07
CA ARG A 78 17.26 1.20 10.88
C ARG A 78 16.66 0.62 9.60
N ARG A 79 16.15 -0.61 9.65
CA ARG A 79 15.46 -1.23 8.50
C ARG A 79 14.18 -0.48 8.15
N ALA A 80 13.39 -0.14 9.14
CA ALA A 80 12.14 0.61 8.94
C ALA A 80 12.40 1.98 8.30
N VAL A 81 13.41 2.71 8.76
CA VAL A 81 13.80 4.01 8.17
C VAL A 81 14.27 3.84 6.72
N VAL A 82 15.09 2.83 6.42
CA VAL A 82 15.55 2.56 5.05
C VAL A 82 14.37 2.18 4.14
N GLN A 83 13.44 1.36 4.61
CA GLN A 83 12.24 1.00 3.85
C GLN A 83 11.33 2.21 3.62
N TRP A 84 11.17 3.06 4.63
CA TRP A 84 10.40 4.29 4.50
C TRP A 84 11.01 5.24 3.47
N LEU A 85 12.33 5.50 3.55
CA LEU A 85 13.05 6.31 2.57
C LEU A 85 12.97 5.73 1.15
N LEU A 86 13.04 4.40 1.02
CA LEU A 86 12.88 3.72 -0.26
C LEU A 86 11.51 4.01 -0.87
N VAL A 87 10.43 3.88 -0.09
CA VAL A 87 9.06 4.12 -0.58
C VAL A 87 8.90 5.59 -0.98
N VAL A 88 9.38 6.53 -0.16
CA VAL A 88 9.32 7.96 -0.46
C VAL A 88 10.06 8.27 -1.77
N ALA A 89 11.29 7.77 -1.93
CA ALA A 89 12.08 7.97 -3.14
C ALA A 89 11.42 7.36 -4.38
N LEU A 90 10.85 6.15 -4.26
CA LEU A 90 10.13 5.49 -5.35
C LEU A 90 8.85 6.24 -5.71
N THR A 91 8.12 6.76 -4.72
CA THR A 91 6.90 7.54 -4.96
C THR A 91 7.22 8.86 -5.69
N LEU A 92 8.28 9.55 -5.29
CA LEU A 92 8.73 10.75 -6.00
C LEU A 92 9.17 10.41 -7.44
N GLY A 93 9.93 9.31 -7.61
CA GLY A 93 10.31 8.83 -8.94
C GLY A 93 9.10 8.46 -9.81
N TYR A 94 8.11 7.78 -9.22
CA TYR A 94 6.86 7.43 -9.88
C TYR A 94 6.13 8.68 -10.41
N THR A 95 5.99 9.73 -9.58
CA THR A 95 5.31 10.98 -9.99
C THR A 95 6.00 11.65 -11.19
N LEU A 96 7.33 11.63 -11.23
CA LEU A 96 8.08 12.22 -12.33
C LEU A 96 8.00 11.43 -13.65
N VAL A 97 7.85 10.11 -13.53
CA VAL A 97 7.85 9.19 -14.68
C VAL A 97 6.44 8.96 -15.22
N PHE A 98 5.43 9.10 -14.36
CA PHE A 98 4.03 8.83 -14.66
C PHE A 98 3.50 9.59 -15.88
N GLU A 99 3.80 10.89 -15.99
CA GLU A 99 3.37 11.74 -17.12
C GLU A 99 4.00 11.35 -18.45
N ARG A 100 5.16 10.68 -18.42
CA ARG A 100 5.92 10.34 -19.65
C ARG A 100 5.65 8.93 -20.15
N LEU A 101 5.49 7.98 -19.26
CA LEU A 101 5.35 6.56 -19.57
C LEU A 101 3.90 6.06 -19.54
N GLY A 102 2.97 6.85 -19.00
CA GLY A 102 1.60 6.42 -18.77
C GLY A 102 1.44 5.51 -17.55
N TYR A 103 0.19 5.07 -17.30
CA TYR A 103 -0.18 4.38 -16.06
C TYR A 103 0.43 2.97 -15.92
N ILE A 104 0.25 2.10 -16.94
CA ILE A 104 0.63 0.68 -16.84
C ILE A 104 2.13 0.50 -16.60
N PRO A 105 3.04 1.06 -17.44
CA PRO A 105 4.46 0.84 -17.25
C PRO A 105 5.00 1.51 -15.99
N SER A 106 4.54 2.70 -15.65
CA SER A 106 4.95 3.41 -14.43
C SER A 106 4.57 2.64 -13.18
N THR A 107 3.33 2.15 -13.11
CA THR A 107 2.82 1.39 -11.96
C THR A 107 3.49 0.01 -11.86
N ALA A 108 3.75 -0.65 -13.00
CA ALA A 108 4.47 -1.93 -13.01
C ALA A 108 5.91 -1.77 -12.50
N VAL A 109 6.64 -0.76 -12.97
CA VAL A 109 8.01 -0.47 -12.50
C VAL A 109 8.01 -0.09 -11.02
N PHE A 110 7.12 0.77 -10.58
CA PHE A 110 6.99 1.17 -9.17
C PHE A 110 6.73 -0.05 -8.28
N THR A 111 5.74 -0.87 -8.62
CA THR A 111 5.39 -2.08 -7.85
C THR A 111 6.54 -3.07 -7.82
N PHE A 112 7.18 -3.31 -8.96
CA PHE A 112 8.36 -4.18 -9.04
C PHE A 112 9.48 -3.67 -8.13
N CYS A 113 9.84 -2.39 -8.21
CA CYS A 113 10.89 -1.79 -7.38
C CYS A 113 10.54 -1.84 -5.87
N CYS A 114 9.29 -1.65 -5.50
CA CYS A 114 8.83 -1.80 -4.12
C CYS A 114 9.02 -3.23 -3.62
N VAL A 115 8.54 -4.23 -4.37
CA VAL A 115 8.64 -5.65 -3.99
C VAL A 115 10.11 -6.07 -3.85
N VAL A 116 10.94 -5.74 -4.84
CA VAL A 116 12.38 -6.06 -4.81
C VAL A 116 13.09 -5.30 -3.70
N GLY A 117 12.81 -4.01 -3.53
CA GLY A 117 13.40 -3.17 -2.48
C GLY A 117 13.09 -3.70 -1.08
N PHE A 118 11.86 -4.10 -0.82
CA PHE A 118 11.48 -4.74 0.45
C PHE A 118 12.13 -6.11 0.62
N ALA A 119 12.22 -6.93 -0.42
CA ALA A 119 12.87 -8.24 -0.37
C ALA A 119 14.38 -8.13 -0.08
N VAL A 120 15.05 -7.10 -0.63
CA VAL A 120 16.46 -6.81 -0.35
C VAL A 120 16.66 -6.29 1.06
N THR A 121 15.87 -5.30 1.49
CA THR A 121 16.02 -4.67 2.81
C THR A 121 15.64 -5.62 3.96
N SER A 122 14.71 -6.56 3.72
CA SER A 122 14.35 -7.60 4.69
C SER A 122 15.37 -8.74 4.76
N GLY A 123 16.32 -8.81 3.81
CA GLY A 123 17.31 -9.89 3.73
C GLY A 123 16.79 -11.18 3.08
N GLY A 124 15.53 -11.19 2.64
CA GLY A 124 14.90 -12.37 2.03
C GLY A 124 15.57 -12.83 0.74
N LEU A 125 16.09 -11.90 -0.07
CA LEU A 125 16.83 -12.23 -1.28
C LEU A 125 18.25 -12.75 -0.99
N SER A 126 18.88 -12.29 0.10
CA SER A 126 20.26 -12.65 0.43
C SER A 126 20.42 -14.13 0.80
N ALA A 127 19.39 -14.71 1.39
CA ALA A 127 19.37 -16.10 1.85
C ALA A 127 19.07 -17.12 0.73
N GLN A 128 18.69 -16.66 -0.47
CA GLN A 128 18.30 -17.56 -1.56
C GLN A 128 19.47 -17.89 -2.50
N SER A 129 19.41 -19.09 -3.10
CA SER A 129 20.30 -19.48 -4.18
C SER A 129 20.09 -18.62 -5.43
N VAL A 130 21.05 -18.57 -6.34
CA VAL A 130 20.95 -17.78 -7.59
C VAL A 130 19.68 -18.10 -8.37
N GLY A 131 19.33 -19.39 -8.50
CA GLY A 131 18.08 -19.81 -9.16
C GLY A 131 16.83 -19.37 -8.43
N GLY A 132 16.86 -19.32 -7.08
CA GLY A 132 15.77 -18.78 -6.26
C GLY A 132 15.57 -17.28 -6.45
N LYS A 133 16.66 -16.53 -6.53
CA LYS A 133 16.61 -15.08 -6.79
C LYS A 133 15.98 -14.76 -8.15
N VAL A 134 16.38 -15.48 -9.20
CA VAL A 134 15.81 -15.30 -10.55
C VAL A 134 14.32 -15.60 -10.56
N LYS A 135 13.89 -16.69 -9.92
CA LYS A 135 12.46 -17.03 -9.82
C LYS A 135 11.68 -15.97 -9.04
N ALA A 136 12.23 -15.48 -7.93
CA ALA A 136 11.60 -14.43 -7.13
C ALA A 136 11.45 -13.10 -7.90
N LEU A 137 12.49 -12.71 -8.65
CA LEU A 137 12.45 -11.51 -9.48
C LEU A 137 11.46 -11.66 -10.65
N ALA A 138 11.42 -12.82 -11.30
CA ALA A 138 10.45 -13.10 -12.36
C ALA A 138 9.00 -13.08 -11.83
N ALA A 139 8.77 -13.68 -10.68
CA ALA A 139 7.47 -13.66 -10.01
C ALA A 139 7.06 -12.23 -9.61
N ALA A 140 7.98 -11.43 -9.09
CA ALA A 140 7.73 -10.02 -8.76
C ALA A 140 7.40 -9.18 -10.00
N ALA A 141 8.10 -9.41 -11.11
CA ALA A 141 7.82 -8.73 -12.38
C ALA A 141 6.45 -9.10 -12.93
N LEU A 142 6.13 -10.41 -12.96
CA LEU A 142 4.82 -10.89 -13.40
C LEU A 142 3.70 -10.31 -12.52
N PHE A 143 3.86 -10.36 -11.20
CA PHE A 143 2.90 -9.78 -10.26
C PHE A 143 2.69 -8.29 -10.51
N ALA A 144 3.76 -7.53 -10.70
CA ALA A 144 3.70 -6.09 -10.93
C ALA A 144 2.93 -5.75 -12.22
N VAL A 145 3.19 -6.47 -13.31
CA VAL A 145 2.49 -6.27 -14.60
C VAL A 145 1.02 -6.67 -14.48
N VAL A 146 0.73 -7.83 -13.90
CA VAL A 146 -0.66 -8.29 -13.71
C VAL A 146 -1.44 -7.32 -12.85
N LEU A 147 -0.86 -6.85 -11.74
CA LEU A 147 -1.52 -5.89 -10.85
C LEU A 147 -1.78 -4.55 -11.55
N ALA A 148 -0.78 -3.99 -12.24
CA ALA A 148 -0.93 -2.72 -12.96
C ALA A 148 -1.99 -2.82 -14.05
N SER A 149 -2.00 -3.91 -14.82
CA SER A 149 -3.00 -4.15 -15.85
C SER A 149 -4.38 -4.36 -15.26
N ALA A 150 -4.51 -5.15 -14.20
CA ALA A 150 -5.79 -5.41 -13.56
C ALA A 150 -6.43 -4.11 -13.03
N VAL A 151 -5.64 -3.26 -12.36
CA VAL A 151 -6.12 -1.97 -11.87
C VAL A 151 -6.51 -1.06 -13.04
N TYR A 152 -5.70 -1.00 -14.11
CA TYR A 152 -6.02 -0.22 -15.30
C TYR A 152 -7.38 -0.62 -15.89
N TYR A 153 -7.60 -1.92 -16.12
CA TYR A 153 -8.86 -2.41 -16.66
C TYR A 153 -10.06 -2.16 -15.74
N VAL A 154 -9.88 -2.33 -14.43
CA VAL A 154 -10.94 -2.03 -13.45
C VAL A 154 -11.35 -0.56 -13.54
N PHE A 155 -10.39 0.36 -13.60
CA PHE A 155 -10.70 1.79 -13.66
C PHE A 155 -11.28 2.22 -15.01
N THR A 156 -10.76 1.67 -16.12
CA THR A 156 -11.21 2.06 -17.46
C THR A 156 -12.52 1.39 -17.86
N GLU A 157 -12.70 0.09 -17.54
CA GLU A 157 -13.87 -0.67 -18.00
C GLU A 157 -15.02 -0.66 -16.98
N LEU A 158 -14.70 -0.71 -15.68
CA LEU A 158 -15.72 -0.77 -14.63
C LEU A 158 -16.16 0.61 -14.16
N PHE A 159 -15.23 1.55 -14.06
CA PHE A 159 -15.51 2.90 -13.57
C PHE A 159 -15.59 3.97 -14.67
N ASP A 160 -15.32 3.58 -15.91
CA ASP A 160 -15.30 4.49 -17.08
C ASP A 160 -14.43 5.74 -16.86
N ILE A 161 -13.33 5.58 -16.08
CA ILE A 161 -12.36 6.63 -15.80
C ILE A 161 -11.15 6.45 -16.73
N PRO A 162 -10.95 7.35 -17.71
CA PRO A 162 -9.80 7.25 -18.62
C PRO A 162 -8.51 7.51 -17.85
N LEU A 163 -7.69 6.48 -17.68
CA LEU A 163 -6.33 6.61 -17.16
C LEU A 163 -5.37 6.97 -18.30
N PRO A 164 -4.35 7.81 -18.06
CA PRO A 164 -3.35 8.15 -19.07
C PRO A 164 -2.60 6.90 -19.51
N GLY A 165 -2.73 6.57 -20.81
CA GLY A 165 -2.08 5.43 -21.46
C GLY A 165 -0.75 5.83 -22.10
#